data_3a6751e69efd832f70373dc6a4f03bc1
#
_entry.id   3a6751e69efd832f70373dc6a4f03bc1
#
_cell.length_a   1.000
_cell.length_b   1.000
_cell.length_c   1.000
_cell.angle_alpha   90.00
_cell.angle_beta   90.00
_cell.angle_gamma   90.00
#
_symmetry.space_group_name_H-M   'P 1'
#
loop_
_entity.id
_entity.type
_entity.pdbx_description
1 polymer ?
#
loop_
_entity_poly.entity_id
_entity_poly.type
_entity_poly.pdbx_seq_one_letter_code
_entity_poly.pdbx_strand_id
1 'polypeptide(L)'
;MAVSAVTLKDTDFETVVKVTTTGTNTNASIVDASNLEGAASNPRLSIVACQWTTGSQTNILFDASSNDVALSLNGNGAYNTGSQSMPSIPNPASSGVSGDILLTNGSASVGTIWLKLRKTSGYDNLQ
;
A
#
# COMPACT_ATOMS: atom_id res chain seq x y z
N MET A 1 -14.97 7.67 -10.90
CA MET A 1 -13.61 7.14 -10.81
C MET A 1 -12.89 7.83 -9.67
N ALA A 2 -12.74 7.13 -8.57
CA ALA A 2 -12.11 7.73 -7.41
C ALA A 2 -11.46 6.68 -6.51
N VAL A 3 -10.38 7.10 -5.90
CA VAL A 3 -9.73 6.36 -4.84
C VAL A 3 -9.68 7.28 -3.63
N SER A 4 -10.14 6.76 -2.49
CA SER A 4 -10.08 7.50 -1.23
C SER A 4 -9.27 6.68 -0.25
N ALA A 5 -8.20 7.26 0.26
CA ALA A 5 -7.34 6.61 1.25
C ALA A 5 -7.39 7.40 2.55
N VAL A 6 -7.72 6.71 3.63
CA VAL A 6 -7.83 7.31 4.96
C VAL A 6 -6.83 6.62 5.86
N THR A 7 -5.95 7.41 6.47
CA THR A 7 -4.98 6.88 7.43
C THR A 7 -5.69 6.62 8.75
N LEU A 8 -5.74 5.36 9.16
CA LEU A 8 -6.38 4.97 10.41
C LEU A 8 -5.43 5.04 11.60
N LYS A 9 -4.13 4.85 11.33
CA LYS A 9 -3.11 4.83 12.37
C LYS A 9 -1.78 5.20 11.72
N ASP A 10 -1.03 6.08 12.36
CA ASP A 10 0.30 6.45 11.87
C ASP A 10 1.20 6.66 13.10
N THR A 11 2.13 5.74 13.30
CA THR A 11 3.05 5.76 14.43
C THR A 11 4.49 5.86 13.93
N ASP A 12 5.45 5.85 14.85
CA ASP A 12 6.86 5.91 14.47
C ASP A 12 7.28 4.74 13.59
N PHE A 13 6.58 3.60 13.69
CA PHE A 13 7.04 2.36 13.06
C PHE A 13 6.09 1.81 12.02
N GLU A 14 4.80 2.16 12.07
CA GLU A 14 3.82 1.57 11.17
C GLU A 14 2.69 2.54 10.85
N THR A 15 2.01 2.27 9.75
CA THR A 15 0.81 2.99 9.37
C THR A 15 -0.23 2.00 8.86
N VAL A 16 -1.50 2.30 9.15
CA VAL A 16 -2.63 1.50 8.66
C VAL A 16 -3.53 2.41 7.86
N VAL A 17 -3.85 2.00 6.64
CA VAL A 17 -4.62 2.81 5.70
C VAL A 17 -5.82 2.00 5.22
N LYS A 18 -6.99 2.65 5.19
CA LYS A 18 -8.18 2.11 4.57
C LYS A 18 -8.38 2.79 3.23
N VAL A 19 -8.48 1.99 2.18
CA VAL A 19 -8.64 2.48 0.81
C VAL A 19 -9.99 2.05 0.29
N THR A 20 -10.77 2.99 -0.24
CA THR A 20 -12.00 2.68 -0.96
C THR A 20 -11.84 3.12 -2.40
N THR A 21 -12.35 2.30 -3.32
CA THR A 21 -12.23 2.56 -4.75
C THR A 21 -13.59 2.58 -5.41
N THR A 22 -13.73 3.42 -6.42
CA THR A 22 -14.87 3.39 -7.35
C THR A 22 -14.33 3.65 -8.75
N GLY A 23 -14.93 2.99 -9.75
CA GLY A 23 -14.53 3.19 -11.13
C GLY A 23 -13.19 2.57 -11.46
N THR A 24 -12.61 3.00 -12.57
CA THR A 24 -11.31 2.51 -13.06
C THR A 24 -10.22 3.50 -12.67
N ASN A 25 -9.14 2.99 -12.11
CA ASN A 25 -8.01 3.81 -11.67
C ASN A 25 -6.71 3.24 -12.19
N THR A 26 -5.76 4.11 -12.51
CA THR A 26 -4.44 3.70 -13.00
C THR A 26 -3.36 4.42 -12.17
N ASN A 27 -2.54 3.65 -11.50
CA ASN A 27 -1.41 4.15 -10.69
C ASN A 27 -1.82 5.28 -9.75
N ALA A 28 -3.01 5.15 -9.15
CA ALA A 28 -3.49 6.13 -8.20
C ALA A 28 -2.70 6.01 -6.89
N SER A 29 -2.18 7.12 -6.40
CA SER A 29 -1.43 7.11 -5.14
C SER A 29 -2.38 6.89 -3.97
N ILE A 30 -2.15 5.83 -3.20
CA ILE A 30 -2.94 5.54 -2.01
C ILE A 30 -2.15 5.78 -0.72
N VAL A 31 -0.83 5.79 -0.80
CA VAL A 31 0.03 6.15 0.33
C VAL A 31 1.17 7.00 -0.21
N ASP A 32 1.31 8.20 0.33
CA ASP A 32 2.46 9.06 0.07
C ASP A 32 3.41 8.92 1.26
N ALA A 33 4.50 8.20 1.05
CA ALA A 33 5.44 7.89 2.13
C ALA A 33 6.01 9.15 2.77
N SER A 34 6.17 10.22 2.00
CA SER A 34 6.74 11.45 2.51
C SER A 34 5.78 12.25 3.40
N ASN A 35 4.49 11.90 3.38
CA ASN A 35 3.48 12.56 4.22
C ASN A 35 3.24 11.83 5.53
N LEU A 36 3.89 10.70 5.75
CA LEU A 36 3.70 9.95 6.99
C LEU A 36 4.57 10.54 8.11
N GLU A 37 4.14 10.28 9.34
CA GLU A 37 4.83 10.82 10.51
C GLU A 37 6.29 10.42 10.53
N GLY A 38 7.16 11.38 10.77
CA GLY A 38 8.59 11.16 10.89
C GLY A 38 9.34 11.00 9.58
N ALA A 39 8.69 11.25 8.44
CA ALA A 39 9.34 11.09 7.14
C ALA A 39 10.56 12.03 7.03
N ALA A 40 11.69 11.47 6.64
CA ALA A 40 12.93 12.20 6.47
C ALA A 40 13.44 12.02 5.03
N SER A 41 14.57 11.35 4.84
CA SER A 41 15.16 11.19 3.51
C SER A 41 14.83 9.82 2.93
N ASN A 42 14.25 9.81 1.73
CA ASN A 42 13.96 8.57 1.01
C ASN A 42 13.17 7.57 1.84
N PRO A 43 11.96 7.96 2.33
CA PRO A 43 11.17 7.05 3.16
C PRO A 43 10.77 5.80 2.37
N ARG A 44 10.78 4.66 3.04
CA ARG A 44 10.47 3.36 2.45
C ARG A 44 9.49 2.61 3.34
N LEU A 45 8.62 1.85 2.70
CA LEU A 45 7.58 1.07 3.38
C LEU A 45 7.62 -0.37 2.88
N SER A 46 7.21 -1.29 3.73
CA SER A 46 6.88 -2.64 3.30
C SER A 46 5.45 -2.96 3.72
N ILE A 47 4.81 -3.88 2.99
CA ILE A 47 3.44 -4.30 3.28
C ILE A 47 3.49 -5.45 4.26
N VAL A 48 2.93 -5.25 5.46
CA VAL A 48 2.93 -6.26 6.50
C VAL A 48 1.70 -7.13 6.40
N ALA A 49 0.55 -6.51 6.18
CA ALA A 49 -0.73 -7.24 6.13
C ALA A 49 -1.69 -6.49 5.23
N CYS A 50 -2.64 -7.24 4.68
CA CYS A 50 -3.65 -6.68 3.80
C CYS A 50 -4.92 -7.50 3.92
N GLN A 51 -6.05 -6.83 3.94
CA GLN A 51 -7.36 -7.47 3.86
C GLN A 51 -8.18 -6.73 2.82
N TRP A 52 -8.92 -7.45 1.99
CA TRP A 52 -9.61 -6.79 0.87
C TRP A 52 -10.94 -7.43 0.56
N THR A 53 -11.80 -6.58 -0.02
CA THR A 53 -13.03 -6.98 -0.69
C THR A 53 -13.09 -6.15 -1.96
N THR A 54 -12.94 -6.78 -3.12
CA THR A 54 -12.91 -6.05 -4.39
C THR A 54 -13.86 -6.71 -5.40
N GLY A 55 -14.45 -5.87 -6.25
CA GLY A 55 -15.35 -6.36 -7.30
C GLY A 55 -14.66 -6.75 -8.58
N SER A 56 -13.39 -6.38 -8.75
CA SER A 56 -12.59 -6.73 -9.91
C SER A 56 -11.13 -6.80 -9.51
N GLN A 57 -10.28 -7.24 -10.45
CA GLN A 57 -8.86 -7.32 -10.18
C GLN A 57 -8.30 -5.94 -9.83
N THR A 58 -7.62 -5.87 -8.72
CA THR A 58 -7.03 -4.65 -8.21
C THR A 58 -5.58 -4.95 -7.84
N ASN A 59 -4.65 -4.19 -8.39
CA ASN A 59 -3.24 -4.36 -8.12
C ASN A 59 -2.75 -3.28 -7.16
N ILE A 60 -2.01 -3.69 -6.16
CA ILE A 60 -1.29 -2.79 -5.26
C ILE A 60 0.16 -2.81 -5.71
N LEU A 61 0.71 -1.63 -5.98
CA LEU A 61 2.05 -1.51 -6.58
C LEU A 61 2.94 -0.65 -5.72
N PHE A 62 4.22 -0.97 -5.76
CA PHE A 62 5.27 -0.07 -5.27
C PHE A 62 5.70 0.87 -6.39
N ASP A 63 5.81 2.15 -6.07
CA ASP A 63 6.26 3.14 -7.03
C ASP A 63 7.75 3.00 -7.31
N ALA A 64 8.10 2.94 -8.59
CA ALA A 64 9.48 2.81 -9.05
C ALA A 64 9.56 3.27 -10.51
N SER A 65 10.75 3.30 -11.08
CA SER A 65 10.90 3.59 -12.52
C SER A 65 10.07 2.64 -13.36
N SER A 66 10.00 1.37 -12.93
CA SER A 66 9.05 0.40 -13.46
C SER A 66 8.30 -0.14 -12.25
N ASN A 67 7.04 0.23 -12.11
CA ASN A 67 6.27 -0.08 -10.91
C ASN A 67 6.17 -1.58 -10.69
N ASP A 68 6.34 -2.00 -9.43
CA ASP A 68 6.28 -3.40 -9.04
C ASP A 68 4.93 -3.74 -8.44
N VAL A 69 4.31 -4.79 -8.96
CA VAL A 69 3.06 -5.29 -8.39
C VAL A 69 3.39 -6.06 -7.10
N ALA A 70 2.93 -5.53 -5.97
CA ALA A 70 3.11 -6.20 -4.68
C ALA A 70 2.02 -7.23 -4.43
N LEU A 71 0.78 -6.88 -4.75
CA LEU A 71 -0.39 -7.72 -4.51
C LEU A 71 -1.35 -7.58 -5.67
N SER A 72 -1.89 -8.70 -6.11
CA SER A 72 -3.01 -8.73 -7.07
C SER A 72 -4.22 -9.28 -6.33
N LEU A 73 -5.25 -8.46 -6.19
CA LEU A 73 -6.40 -8.75 -5.35
C LEU A 73 -7.63 -8.96 -6.21
N ASN A 74 -8.45 -9.93 -5.83
CA ASN A 74 -9.73 -10.15 -6.49
C ASN A 74 -10.68 -10.83 -5.50
N GLY A 75 -11.93 -10.35 -5.42
CA GLY A 75 -12.89 -10.89 -4.49
C GLY A 75 -12.56 -10.54 -3.05
N ASN A 76 -12.65 -11.51 -2.17
CA ASN A 76 -12.38 -11.34 -0.74
C ASN A 76 -11.15 -12.13 -0.36
N GLY A 77 -10.30 -11.55 0.46
CA GLY A 77 -9.13 -12.26 0.92
C GLY A 77 -8.35 -11.49 1.95
N ALA A 78 -7.24 -12.10 2.38
CA ALA A 78 -6.38 -11.52 3.38
C ALA A 78 -4.95 -12.03 3.20
N TYR A 79 -3.99 -11.17 3.53
CA TYR A 79 -2.59 -11.53 3.56
C TYR A 79 -2.04 -11.20 4.96
N ASN A 80 -1.53 -12.21 5.63
CA ASN A 80 -0.81 -12.10 6.90
C ASN A 80 -1.66 -11.50 8.03
N THR A 81 -2.96 -11.80 8.02
CA THR A 81 -3.86 -11.40 9.11
C THR A 81 -4.16 -12.60 10.00
N GLY A 82 -4.58 -12.32 11.23
CA GLY A 82 -4.95 -13.38 12.16
C GLY A 82 -3.78 -14.28 12.50
N SER A 83 -3.93 -15.59 12.28
CA SER A 83 -2.90 -16.57 12.61
C SER A 83 -1.91 -16.86 11.48
N GLN A 84 -2.01 -16.16 10.36
CA GLN A 84 -1.07 -16.32 9.26
C GLN A 84 0.31 -15.78 9.65
N SER A 85 1.35 -16.43 9.15
CA SER A 85 2.73 -16.03 9.44
C SER A 85 3.50 -15.96 8.14
N MET A 86 3.41 -14.81 7.48
CA MET A 86 4.10 -14.54 6.21
C MET A 86 5.02 -13.35 6.38
N PRO A 87 6.11 -13.28 5.60
CA PRO A 87 6.98 -12.11 5.66
C PRO A 87 6.30 -10.88 5.10
N SER A 88 6.78 -9.71 5.52
CA SER A 88 6.36 -8.47 4.90
C SER A 88 6.88 -8.39 3.46
N ILE A 89 6.21 -7.60 2.62
CA ILE A 89 6.55 -7.47 1.21
C ILE A 89 7.29 -6.16 1.01
N PRO A 90 8.61 -6.20 0.72
CA PRO A 90 9.37 -4.99 0.44
C PRO A 90 9.29 -4.63 -1.04
N ASN A 91 9.67 -3.39 -1.37
CA ASN A 91 9.83 -3.00 -2.76
C ASN A 91 11.19 -3.50 -3.25
N PRO A 92 11.23 -4.41 -4.24
CA PRO A 92 12.50 -4.94 -4.72
C PRO A 92 13.21 -4.03 -5.71
N ALA A 93 12.58 -2.97 -6.18
CA ALA A 93 13.16 -2.10 -7.19
C ALA A 93 14.32 -1.28 -6.61
N SER A 94 15.29 -0.96 -7.46
CA SER A 94 16.47 -0.21 -7.05
C SER A 94 16.55 1.19 -7.66
N SER A 95 15.66 1.54 -8.59
CA SER A 95 15.70 2.86 -9.22
C SER A 95 14.32 3.48 -9.30
N GLY A 96 14.26 4.79 -9.14
CA GLY A 96 13.02 5.55 -9.21
C GLY A 96 12.04 5.28 -8.07
N VAL A 97 12.53 4.73 -6.96
CA VAL A 97 11.69 4.35 -5.82
C VAL A 97 11.37 5.58 -4.98
N SER A 98 10.08 5.88 -4.81
CA SER A 98 9.66 7.00 -3.97
C SER A 98 9.17 6.57 -2.59
N GLY A 99 8.93 5.28 -2.40
CA GLY A 99 8.31 4.76 -1.18
C GLY A 99 6.79 4.75 -1.23
N ASP A 100 6.20 5.37 -2.23
CA ASP A 100 4.75 5.48 -2.33
C ASP A 100 4.12 4.15 -2.75
N ILE A 101 2.85 3.97 -2.37
CA ILE A 101 2.05 2.81 -2.74
C ILE A 101 0.96 3.28 -3.70
N LEU A 102 0.80 2.55 -4.79
CA LEU A 102 -0.13 2.88 -5.87
C LEU A 102 -1.18 1.79 -6.04
N LEU A 103 -2.27 2.16 -6.69
CA LEU A 103 -3.37 1.22 -6.97
C LEU A 103 -3.81 1.34 -8.41
N THR A 104 -3.99 0.19 -9.05
CA THR A 104 -4.56 0.10 -10.40
C THR A 104 -5.66 -0.96 -10.40
N ASN A 105 -6.84 -0.59 -10.88
CA ASN A 105 -7.91 -1.56 -11.11
C ASN A 105 -8.46 -1.40 -12.52
N GLY A 106 -8.71 -2.53 -13.16
CA GLY A 106 -9.00 -2.55 -14.60
C GLY A 106 -10.45 -2.39 -14.99
N SER A 107 -11.38 -2.48 -14.06
CA SER A 107 -12.80 -2.39 -14.32
C SER A 107 -13.47 -1.47 -13.33
N ALA A 108 -14.53 -0.80 -13.77
CA ALA A 108 -15.31 0.05 -12.87
C ALA A 108 -15.94 -0.82 -11.80
N SER A 109 -15.44 -0.73 -10.59
CA SER A 109 -15.91 -1.54 -9.47
C SER A 109 -15.75 -0.79 -8.17
N VAL A 110 -16.40 -1.32 -7.13
CA VAL A 110 -16.29 -0.79 -5.78
C VAL A 110 -15.51 -1.78 -4.94
N GLY A 111 -14.61 -1.29 -4.14
CA GLY A 111 -13.83 -2.14 -3.27
C GLY A 111 -13.33 -1.42 -2.04
N THR A 112 -12.95 -2.19 -1.04
CA THR A 112 -12.32 -1.67 0.18
C THR A 112 -11.11 -2.52 0.49
N ILE A 113 -10.00 -1.86 0.81
CA ILE A 113 -8.74 -2.52 1.10
C ILE A 113 -8.17 -1.92 2.38
N TRP A 114 -7.77 -2.79 3.31
CA TRP A 114 -7.06 -2.38 4.52
C TRP A 114 -5.63 -2.81 4.39
N LEU A 115 -4.70 -1.85 4.47
CA LEU A 115 -3.26 -2.09 4.37
C LEU A 115 -2.58 -1.75 5.68
N LYS A 116 -1.78 -2.67 6.19
CA LYS A 116 -0.87 -2.41 7.29
C LYS A 116 0.54 -2.35 6.74
N LEU A 117 1.20 -1.23 6.95
CA LEU A 117 2.51 -0.94 6.40
C LEU A 117 3.51 -0.73 7.52
N ARG A 118 4.74 -1.15 7.28
CA ARG A 118 5.85 -0.96 8.21
C ARG A 118 6.81 0.05 7.62
N LYS A 119 7.22 1.01 8.43
CA LYS A 119 8.25 1.97 8.05
C LYS A 119 9.61 1.28 8.18
N THR A 120 10.33 1.17 7.05
CA THR A 120 11.56 0.37 7.02
C THR A 120 12.82 1.21 7.01
N SER A 121 12.78 2.39 6.41
CA SER A 121 13.92 3.32 6.42
C SER A 121 13.43 4.71 6.03
N GLY A 122 14.28 5.71 6.24
CA GLY A 122 13.97 7.07 5.84
C GLY A 122 13.00 7.80 6.76
N TYR A 123 12.82 7.33 7.98
CA TYR A 123 12.00 7.96 9.00
C TYR A 123 12.84 8.28 10.22
N ASP A 124 12.49 9.39 10.90
CA ASP A 124 13.33 9.94 11.97
C ASP A 124 13.48 9.02 13.17
N ASN A 125 12.42 8.30 13.54
CA ASN A 125 12.38 7.58 14.80
C ASN A 125 12.63 6.08 14.68
N LEU A 126 13.11 5.65 13.52
CA LEU A 126 13.49 4.25 13.34
C LEU A 126 14.85 3.99 13.99
N GLN A 127 14.94 2.92 14.75
CA GLN A 127 16.18 2.50 15.39
C GLN A 127 16.60 1.10 14.95
#